data_178d16c5160bf85c3a852f52d93849d7
#
_entry.id   178d16c5160bf85c3a852f52d93849d7
#
_cell.length_a   1.000
_cell.length_b   1.000
_cell.length_c   1.000
_cell.angle_alpha   90.00
_cell.angle_beta   90.00
_cell.angle_gamma   90.00
#
_symmetry.space_group_name_H-M   'P 1'
#
loop_
_entity.id
_entity.type
_entity.pdbx_description
1 polymer ?
#
loop_
_entity_poly.entity_id
_entity_poly.type
_entity_poly.pdbx_seq_one_letter_code
_entity_poly.pdbx_strand_id
1 'polypeptide(L)'
;KVLYFAGYKENQDRFKKETLENAADCVVWCCEESPGFSPTRSQDKAFHGNIIEALHAYGTGKLGNTAIPMSDVQRIITIGSANMMAAVKEARHSSLKPLLSPDHLAIGSINSPMQCMMKEICGQCIQRQVDPITKLETIVFSCTNQDQSLDRVDFSCLKELLNQNRLSESLTRQWIASSLRRNVK
;
A
#
# COMPACT_ATOMS: atom_id res chain seq x y z
N LYS A 1 -6.09 15.67 -11.02
CA LYS A 1 -6.27 15.81 -9.55
C LYS A 1 -5.78 14.57 -8.85
N VAL A 2 -5.23 14.75 -7.66
CA VAL A 2 -4.67 13.67 -6.82
C VAL A 2 -5.47 13.59 -5.52
N LEU A 3 -6.11 12.45 -5.31
CA LEU A 3 -6.72 12.04 -4.06
C LEU A 3 -5.80 11.04 -3.37
N TYR A 4 -5.26 11.38 -2.21
CA TYR A 4 -4.28 10.57 -1.50
C TYR A 4 -4.85 10.02 -0.20
N PHE A 5 -4.79 8.72 -0.01
CA PHE A 5 -5.13 8.04 1.25
C PHE A 5 -3.85 7.68 1.99
N ALA A 6 -3.59 8.32 3.11
CA ALA A 6 -2.41 8.13 3.93
C ALA A 6 -2.75 7.29 5.16
N GLY A 7 -2.44 5.99 5.10
CA GLY A 7 -2.73 5.04 6.19
C GLY A 7 -1.53 4.82 7.11
N TYR A 8 -1.75 4.99 8.41
CA TYR A 8 -0.76 4.77 9.46
C TYR A 8 -1.38 3.95 10.59
N LYS A 9 -0.53 3.23 11.30
CA LYS A 9 -0.97 2.51 12.49
C LYS A 9 -1.16 3.46 13.66
N GLU A 10 -0.15 4.27 13.95
CA GLU A 10 -0.11 5.20 15.06
C GLU A 10 0.08 6.64 14.59
N ASN A 11 -0.31 7.60 15.43
CA ASN A 11 -0.19 9.03 15.10
C ASN A 11 1.28 9.49 14.91
N GLN A 12 2.20 8.89 15.64
CA GLN A 12 3.64 9.19 15.55
C GLN A 12 4.29 8.70 14.25
N ASP A 13 3.65 7.77 13.53
CA ASP A 13 4.15 7.24 12.26
C ASP A 13 3.99 8.22 11.09
N ARG A 14 3.25 9.32 11.30
CA ARG A 14 2.99 10.30 10.25
C ARG A 14 4.28 10.99 9.82
N PHE A 15 4.59 10.84 8.54
CA PHE A 15 5.83 11.31 7.94
C PHE A 15 5.57 12.29 6.78
N LYS A 16 6.40 13.33 6.66
CA LYS A 16 6.37 14.31 5.55
C LYS A 16 4.98 14.91 5.27
N LYS A 17 4.23 15.29 6.31
CA LYS A 17 2.89 15.84 6.18
C LYS A 17 2.79 16.94 5.14
N GLU A 18 3.61 17.99 5.25
CA GLU A 18 3.59 19.15 4.32
C GLU A 18 3.90 18.74 2.88
N THR A 19 4.83 17.80 2.68
CA THR A 19 5.17 17.29 1.34
C THR A 19 3.97 16.59 0.71
N LEU A 20 3.24 15.79 1.46
CA LEU A 20 2.05 15.08 0.99
C LEU A 20 0.90 16.05 0.70
N GLU A 21 0.67 17.01 1.60
CA GLU A 21 -0.35 18.04 1.43
C GLU A 21 -0.08 18.92 0.19
N ASN A 22 1.17 19.23 -0.08
CA ASN A 22 1.55 20.01 -1.27
C ASN A 22 1.44 19.21 -2.59
N ALA A 23 1.60 17.89 -2.53
CA ALA A 23 1.55 17.02 -3.70
C ALA A 23 0.13 16.54 -4.06
N ALA A 24 -0.84 16.65 -3.14
CA ALA A 24 -2.19 16.14 -3.32
C ALA A 24 -3.25 17.24 -3.21
N ASP A 25 -4.27 17.17 -4.07
CA ASP A 25 -5.42 18.07 -4.01
C ASP A 25 -6.30 17.79 -2.79
N CYS A 26 -6.36 16.54 -2.34
CA CYS A 26 -7.07 16.11 -1.13
C CYS A 26 -6.33 14.94 -0.49
N VAL A 27 -6.12 15.02 0.82
CA VAL A 27 -5.54 13.92 1.62
C VAL A 27 -6.59 13.40 2.60
N VAL A 28 -6.75 12.09 2.63
CA VAL A 28 -7.52 11.38 3.66
C VAL A 28 -6.54 10.73 4.64
N TRP A 29 -6.42 11.29 5.80
CA TRP A 29 -5.52 10.84 6.86
C TRP A 29 -6.17 9.71 7.65
N CYS A 30 -5.68 8.50 7.52
CA CYS A 30 -6.19 7.31 8.20
C CYS A 30 -5.25 6.89 9.32
N CYS A 31 -5.80 6.62 10.51
CA CYS A 31 -5.05 6.11 11.65
C CYS A 31 -5.83 5.00 12.33
N GLU A 32 -5.18 3.85 12.57
CA GLU A 32 -5.83 2.70 13.19
C GLU A 32 -5.93 2.85 14.72
N GLU A 33 -5.00 3.58 15.35
CA GLU A 33 -4.97 3.80 16.80
C GLU A 33 -5.33 5.24 17.17
N SER A 34 -5.94 5.40 18.35
CA SER A 34 -6.25 6.71 18.93
C SER A 34 -4.95 7.44 19.32
N PRO A 35 -4.91 8.79 19.25
CA PRO A 35 -6.02 9.72 19.02
C PRO A 35 -6.37 9.99 17.54
N GLY A 36 -5.68 9.38 16.57
CA GLY A 36 -5.89 9.65 15.16
C GLY A 36 -5.32 11.00 14.69
N PHE A 37 -5.73 11.45 13.51
CA PHE A 37 -5.24 12.69 12.90
C PHE A 37 -6.31 13.78 12.86
N SER A 38 -5.85 15.04 12.91
CA SER A 38 -6.66 16.21 12.61
C SER A 38 -6.16 16.85 11.32
N PRO A 39 -7.02 17.01 10.30
CA PRO A 39 -6.65 17.71 9.08
C PRO A 39 -6.37 19.18 9.35
N THR A 40 -5.44 19.78 8.60
CA THR A 40 -5.14 21.21 8.68
C THR A 40 -5.75 21.99 7.52
N ARG A 41 -5.94 21.35 6.36
CA ARG A 41 -6.58 21.95 5.18
C ARG A 41 -8.08 21.59 5.17
N SER A 42 -8.92 22.51 4.73
CA SER A 42 -10.39 22.34 4.72
C SER A 42 -10.88 21.22 3.80
N GLN A 43 -10.13 20.93 2.71
CA GLN A 43 -10.43 19.86 1.77
C GLN A 43 -10.00 18.48 2.26
N ASP A 44 -9.07 18.41 3.21
CA ASP A 44 -8.57 17.15 3.76
C ASP A 44 -9.57 16.52 4.72
N LYS A 45 -9.47 15.21 4.86
CA LYS A 45 -10.33 14.42 5.75
C LYS A 45 -9.47 13.62 6.72
N ALA A 46 -10.08 13.20 7.83
CA ALA A 46 -9.51 12.21 8.73
C ALA A 46 -10.46 11.04 8.91
N PHE A 47 -9.88 9.87 9.09
CA PHE A 47 -10.62 8.65 9.36
C PHE A 47 -9.89 7.82 10.42
N HIS A 48 -10.65 7.31 11.38
CA HIS A 48 -10.13 6.38 12.38
C HIS A 48 -10.49 4.96 11.95
N GLY A 49 -9.47 4.19 11.58
CA GLY A 49 -9.60 2.84 11.06
C GLY A 49 -8.61 2.57 9.92
N ASN A 50 -8.78 1.44 9.27
CA ASN A 50 -7.90 1.00 8.19
C ASN A 50 -8.21 1.70 6.85
N ILE A 51 -7.30 1.51 5.88
CA ILE A 51 -7.36 2.17 4.57
C ILE A 51 -8.60 1.77 3.75
N ILE A 52 -9.06 0.52 3.86
CA ILE A 52 -10.22 0.02 3.10
C ILE A 52 -11.52 0.65 3.62
N GLU A 53 -11.64 0.73 4.94
CA GLU A 53 -12.77 1.41 5.59
C GLU A 53 -12.81 2.90 5.24
N ALA A 54 -11.63 3.55 5.21
CA ALA A 54 -11.51 4.94 4.80
C ALA A 54 -11.93 5.17 3.35
N LEU A 55 -11.48 4.31 2.42
CA LEU A 55 -11.91 4.34 1.02
C LEU A 55 -13.43 4.21 0.88
N HIS A 56 -14.02 3.27 1.61
CA HIS A 56 -15.47 3.07 1.60
C HIS A 56 -16.21 4.27 2.23
N ALA A 57 -15.73 4.79 3.36
CA ALA A 57 -16.33 5.95 4.03
C ALA A 57 -16.27 7.21 3.14
N TYR A 58 -15.16 7.42 2.45
CA TYR A 58 -15.01 8.51 1.50
C TYR A 58 -15.97 8.36 0.32
N GLY A 59 -15.98 7.19 -0.33
CA GLY A 59 -16.82 6.93 -1.51
C GLY A 59 -18.32 6.97 -1.24
N THR A 60 -18.74 6.61 -0.01
CA THR A 60 -20.16 6.69 0.42
C THR A 60 -20.56 8.07 0.98
N GLY A 61 -19.65 9.04 0.99
CA GLY A 61 -19.92 10.39 1.50
C GLY A 61 -19.96 10.53 3.02
N LYS A 62 -19.61 9.48 3.77
CA LYS A 62 -19.59 9.53 5.25
C LYS A 62 -18.59 10.54 5.82
N LEU A 63 -17.56 10.92 5.03
CA LEU A 63 -16.59 11.94 5.41
C LEU A 63 -17.00 13.35 5.00
N GLY A 64 -18.26 13.56 4.63
CA GLY A 64 -18.80 14.84 4.18
C GLY A 64 -18.54 15.10 2.71
N ASN A 65 -18.57 16.38 2.30
CA ASN A 65 -18.40 16.75 0.90
C ASN A 65 -17.02 16.33 0.38
N THR A 66 -17.00 15.62 -0.73
CA THR A 66 -15.78 15.08 -1.36
C THR A 66 -15.35 15.98 -2.52
N ALA A 67 -14.10 16.46 -2.45
CA ALA A 67 -13.53 17.33 -3.48
C ALA A 67 -13.28 16.60 -4.82
N ILE A 68 -13.10 15.27 -4.75
CA ILE A 68 -12.84 14.40 -5.90
C ILE A 68 -13.75 13.17 -5.74
N PRO A 69 -14.79 13.02 -6.56
CA PRO A 69 -15.62 11.81 -6.53
C PRO A 69 -14.83 10.56 -6.88
N MET A 70 -15.07 9.45 -6.18
CA MET A 70 -14.37 8.19 -6.50
C MET A 70 -14.75 7.63 -7.88
N SER A 71 -15.94 7.96 -8.39
CA SER A 71 -16.36 7.63 -9.76
C SER A 71 -15.50 8.25 -10.85
N ASP A 72 -14.80 9.35 -10.54
CA ASP A 72 -13.94 10.06 -11.49
C ASP A 72 -12.50 9.54 -11.48
N VAL A 73 -12.19 8.61 -10.56
CA VAL A 73 -10.85 8.04 -10.43
C VAL A 73 -10.56 7.11 -11.60
N GLN A 74 -9.60 7.49 -12.42
CA GLN A 74 -9.14 6.72 -13.58
C GLN A 74 -7.97 5.79 -13.25
N ARG A 75 -7.18 6.13 -12.23
CA ARG A 75 -6.00 5.36 -11.85
C ARG A 75 -5.87 5.28 -10.34
N ILE A 76 -5.66 4.07 -9.85
CA ILE A 76 -5.33 3.78 -8.45
C ILE A 76 -3.90 3.31 -8.40
N ILE A 77 -3.09 3.93 -7.54
CA ILE A 77 -1.71 3.50 -7.26
C ILE A 77 -1.65 3.11 -5.79
N THR A 78 -1.25 1.88 -5.52
CA THR A 78 -1.12 1.36 -4.15
C THR A 78 0.35 1.09 -3.82
N ILE A 79 0.80 1.65 -2.69
CA ILE A 79 2.15 1.48 -2.17
C ILE A 79 2.04 1.14 -0.69
N GLY A 80 2.61 0.02 -0.26
CA GLY A 80 2.58 -0.38 1.14
C GLY A 80 2.79 -1.87 1.34
N SER A 81 2.25 -2.42 2.43
CA SER A 81 2.39 -3.85 2.72
C SER A 81 1.66 -4.71 1.69
N ALA A 82 2.18 -5.92 1.43
CA ALA A 82 1.54 -6.88 0.54
C ALA A 82 0.09 -7.20 0.97
N ASN A 83 -0.17 -7.26 2.27
CA ASN A 83 -1.52 -7.51 2.79
C ASN A 83 -2.47 -6.34 2.47
N MET A 84 -2.01 -5.09 2.61
CA MET A 84 -2.82 -3.91 2.29
C MET A 84 -3.12 -3.85 0.79
N MET A 85 -2.12 -4.07 -0.06
CA MET A 85 -2.31 -4.08 -1.52
C MET A 85 -3.25 -5.21 -1.96
N ALA A 86 -3.15 -6.40 -1.35
CA ALA A 86 -4.09 -7.50 -1.60
C ALA A 86 -5.52 -7.13 -1.18
N ALA A 87 -5.70 -6.48 -0.04
CA ALA A 87 -7.01 -6.02 0.43
C ALA A 87 -7.60 -4.95 -0.51
N VAL A 88 -6.79 -4.01 -1.02
CA VAL A 88 -7.26 -3.04 -2.04
C VAL A 88 -7.65 -3.75 -3.33
N LYS A 89 -6.86 -4.72 -3.80
CA LYS A 89 -7.21 -5.55 -4.98
C LYS A 89 -8.58 -6.19 -4.82
N GLU A 90 -8.83 -6.85 -3.70
CA GLU A 90 -10.10 -7.51 -3.42
C GLU A 90 -11.26 -6.52 -3.28
N ALA A 91 -11.07 -5.44 -2.51
CA ALA A 91 -12.09 -4.43 -2.28
C ALA A 91 -12.54 -3.74 -3.58
N ARG A 92 -11.65 -3.50 -4.53
CA ARG A 92 -11.97 -2.91 -5.84
C ARG A 92 -13.00 -3.74 -6.63
N HIS A 93 -12.94 -5.06 -6.50
CA HIS A 93 -13.84 -5.98 -7.21
C HIS A 93 -15.08 -6.36 -6.39
N SER A 94 -15.14 -5.93 -5.13
CA SER A 94 -16.24 -6.21 -4.21
C SER A 94 -16.88 -4.93 -3.65
N SER A 95 -16.50 -4.52 -2.45
CA SER A 95 -17.17 -3.42 -1.72
C SER A 95 -16.98 -2.03 -2.34
N LEU A 96 -15.86 -1.77 -3.02
CA LEU A 96 -15.59 -0.50 -3.69
C LEU A 96 -16.05 -0.47 -5.16
N LYS A 97 -16.40 -1.62 -5.74
CA LYS A 97 -16.81 -1.72 -7.15
C LYS A 97 -17.91 -0.73 -7.55
N PRO A 98 -18.99 -0.55 -6.79
CA PRO A 98 -20.04 0.39 -7.15
C PRO A 98 -19.66 1.87 -7.01
N LEU A 99 -18.53 2.16 -6.35
CA LEU A 99 -18.07 3.51 -6.07
C LEU A 99 -17.00 4.00 -7.05
N LEU A 100 -16.36 3.08 -7.77
CA LEU A 100 -15.26 3.35 -8.69
C LEU A 100 -15.73 3.38 -10.14
N SER A 101 -15.00 4.11 -11.00
CA SER A 101 -15.18 4.01 -12.44
C SER A 101 -14.95 2.57 -12.91
N PRO A 102 -15.79 2.01 -13.80
CA PRO A 102 -15.59 0.64 -14.29
C PRO A 102 -14.27 0.44 -15.04
N ASP A 103 -13.77 1.50 -15.69
CA ASP A 103 -12.58 1.46 -16.54
C ASP A 103 -11.30 1.91 -15.82
N HIS A 104 -11.34 2.04 -14.47
CA HIS A 104 -10.16 2.47 -13.73
C HIS A 104 -9.04 1.43 -13.78
N LEU A 105 -7.81 1.91 -13.92
CA LEU A 105 -6.59 1.09 -13.83
C LEU A 105 -6.10 1.06 -12.38
N ALA A 106 -5.55 -0.09 -11.97
CA ALA A 106 -4.90 -0.19 -10.68
C ALA A 106 -3.48 -0.76 -10.78
N ILE A 107 -2.57 -0.08 -10.14
CA ILE A 107 -1.14 -0.37 -10.11
C ILE A 107 -0.73 -0.60 -8.65
N GLY A 108 -0.01 -1.69 -8.41
CA GLY A 108 0.69 -1.93 -7.16
C GLY A 108 2.18 -1.65 -7.35
N SER A 109 2.75 -0.78 -6.51
CA SER A 109 4.20 -0.60 -6.46
C SER A 109 4.79 -1.65 -5.52
N ILE A 110 5.33 -2.72 -6.12
CA ILE A 110 5.79 -3.90 -5.37
C ILE A 110 7.24 -3.71 -4.96
N ASN A 111 7.44 -3.55 -3.68
CA ASN A 111 8.78 -3.49 -3.10
C ASN A 111 9.15 -4.85 -2.53
N SER A 112 10.23 -5.43 -3.02
CA SER A 112 10.77 -6.70 -2.53
C SER A 112 12.27 -6.61 -2.29
N PRO A 113 12.85 -7.51 -1.48
CA PRO A 113 14.29 -7.53 -1.24
C PRO A 113 15.09 -7.59 -2.54
N MET A 114 16.13 -6.77 -2.66
CA MET A 114 17.00 -6.71 -3.81
C MET A 114 18.46 -6.77 -3.36
N GLN A 115 19.19 -7.79 -3.79
CA GLN A 115 20.63 -7.93 -3.47
C GLN A 115 21.53 -7.59 -4.66
N CYS A 116 21.07 -7.80 -5.88
CA CYS A 116 21.87 -7.60 -7.08
C CYS A 116 21.78 -6.18 -7.67
N MET A 117 21.23 -5.22 -6.94
CA MET A 117 21.09 -3.84 -7.37
C MET A 117 20.40 -3.69 -8.74
N MET A 118 19.22 -4.28 -8.86
CA MET A 118 18.36 -4.20 -10.06
C MET A 118 18.92 -4.88 -11.31
N LYS A 119 19.70 -5.94 -11.14
CA LYS A 119 20.33 -6.66 -12.27
C LYS A 119 19.65 -7.99 -12.63
N GLU A 120 18.51 -8.32 -12.00
CA GLU A 120 17.76 -9.56 -12.22
C GLU A 120 18.58 -10.86 -12.02
N ILE A 121 19.63 -10.82 -11.21
CA ILE A 121 20.59 -11.94 -11.04
C ILE A 121 20.28 -12.75 -9.78
N CYS A 122 20.00 -12.08 -8.63
CA CYS A 122 19.90 -12.79 -7.35
C CYS A 122 18.57 -13.56 -7.17
N GLY A 123 17.58 -13.31 -7.99
CA GLY A 123 16.28 -13.99 -7.93
C GLY A 123 15.39 -13.62 -6.74
N GLN A 124 15.84 -12.78 -5.81
CA GLN A 124 15.07 -12.45 -4.59
C GLN A 124 13.84 -11.57 -4.85
N CYS A 125 13.82 -10.88 -5.96
CA CYS A 125 12.70 -10.04 -6.37
C CYS A 125 11.77 -10.72 -7.39
N ILE A 126 11.90 -12.02 -7.60
CA ILE A 126 11.03 -12.81 -8.47
C ILE A 126 9.60 -12.80 -7.93
N GLN A 127 8.66 -12.57 -8.83
CA GLN A 127 7.23 -12.60 -8.52
C GLN A 127 6.45 -13.31 -9.61
N ARG A 128 5.43 -14.03 -9.20
CA ARG A 128 4.45 -14.61 -10.09
C ARG A 128 3.34 -13.58 -10.35
N GLN A 129 3.00 -13.43 -11.61
CA GLN A 129 1.80 -12.77 -12.06
C GLN A 129 0.87 -13.78 -12.73
N VAL A 130 -0.43 -13.61 -12.53
CA VAL A 130 -1.47 -14.43 -13.15
C VAL A 130 -2.43 -13.51 -13.87
N ASP A 131 -2.59 -13.70 -15.15
CA ASP A 131 -3.58 -12.94 -15.91
C ASP A 131 -5.00 -13.32 -15.45
N PRO A 132 -5.84 -12.35 -15.05
CA PRO A 132 -7.15 -12.64 -14.47
C PRO A 132 -8.13 -13.29 -15.46
N ILE A 133 -7.92 -13.10 -16.78
CA ILE A 133 -8.80 -13.60 -17.84
C ILE A 133 -8.27 -14.92 -18.37
N THR A 134 -7.03 -14.92 -18.91
CA THR A 134 -6.45 -16.09 -19.60
C THR A 134 -5.86 -17.12 -18.66
N LYS A 135 -5.68 -16.75 -17.36
CA LYS A 135 -4.99 -17.57 -16.35
C LYS A 135 -3.54 -17.88 -16.67
N LEU A 136 -2.98 -17.20 -17.66
CA LEU A 136 -1.56 -17.35 -18.01
C LEU A 136 -0.69 -16.85 -16.86
N GLU A 137 0.24 -17.68 -16.44
CA GLU A 137 1.25 -17.34 -15.45
C GLU A 137 2.50 -16.75 -16.13
N THR A 138 3.02 -15.69 -15.57
CA THR A 138 4.28 -15.05 -15.98
C THR A 138 5.14 -14.75 -14.77
N ILE A 139 6.45 -14.77 -14.97
CA ILE A 139 7.42 -14.41 -13.93
C ILE A 139 8.00 -13.04 -14.28
N VAL A 140 8.03 -12.16 -13.29
CA VAL A 140 8.61 -10.83 -13.39
C VAL A 140 9.61 -10.59 -12.26
N PHE A 141 10.55 -9.69 -12.48
CA PHE A 141 11.48 -9.21 -11.47
C PHE A 141 11.04 -7.82 -11.02
N SER A 142 10.59 -7.69 -9.76
CA SER A 142 10.10 -6.40 -9.26
C SER A 142 11.18 -5.33 -9.16
N CYS A 143 12.46 -5.69 -9.17
CA CYS A 143 13.54 -4.71 -9.17
C CYS A 143 13.61 -3.86 -10.44
N THR A 144 13.16 -4.39 -11.59
CA THR A 144 13.09 -3.69 -12.88
C THR A 144 11.66 -3.39 -13.29
N ASN A 145 10.68 -4.09 -12.70
CA ASN A 145 9.27 -3.95 -12.98
C ASN A 145 8.49 -3.75 -11.67
N GLN A 146 8.77 -2.66 -10.99
CA GLN A 146 8.22 -2.36 -9.67
C GLN A 146 6.72 -2.05 -9.73
N ASP A 147 6.31 -1.24 -10.71
CA ASP A 147 4.92 -0.84 -10.90
C ASP A 147 4.20 -1.88 -11.75
N GLN A 148 3.35 -2.67 -11.10
CA GLN A 148 2.70 -3.83 -11.71
C GLN A 148 1.18 -3.65 -11.70
N SER A 149 0.51 -4.23 -12.70
CA SER A 149 -0.95 -4.32 -12.65
C SER A 149 -1.39 -5.05 -11.39
N LEU A 150 -2.16 -4.37 -10.54
CA LEU A 150 -2.59 -4.91 -9.24
C LEU A 150 -3.38 -6.21 -9.41
N ASP A 151 -4.12 -6.34 -10.50
CA ASP A 151 -4.95 -7.52 -10.78
C ASP A 151 -4.12 -8.76 -11.15
N ARG A 152 -2.91 -8.55 -11.70
CA ARG A 152 -2.02 -9.65 -12.10
C ARG A 152 -1.14 -10.15 -10.98
N VAL A 153 -0.84 -9.34 -9.97
CA VAL A 153 0.05 -9.73 -8.86
C VAL A 153 -0.55 -10.89 -8.08
N ASP A 154 0.22 -11.96 -7.94
CA ASP A 154 -0.09 -13.06 -7.02
C ASP A 154 0.44 -12.74 -5.62
N PHE A 155 -0.44 -12.19 -4.80
CA PHE A 155 -0.08 -11.81 -3.43
C PHE A 155 0.16 -13.01 -2.51
N SER A 156 -0.33 -14.21 -2.82
CA SER A 156 -0.02 -15.41 -2.04
C SER A 156 1.42 -15.83 -2.25
N CYS A 157 1.87 -15.89 -3.51
CA CYS A 157 3.25 -16.16 -3.86
C CYS A 157 4.20 -15.09 -3.27
N LEU A 158 3.84 -13.80 -3.38
CA LEU A 158 4.61 -12.72 -2.79
C LEU A 158 4.76 -12.86 -1.27
N LYS A 159 3.68 -13.21 -0.58
CA LYS A 159 3.69 -13.44 0.87
C LYS A 159 4.59 -14.61 1.26
N GLU A 160 4.54 -15.72 0.53
CA GLU A 160 5.42 -16.87 0.73
C GLU A 160 6.89 -16.49 0.57
N LEU A 161 7.22 -15.76 -0.48
CA LEU A 161 8.57 -15.25 -0.74
C LEU A 161 9.08 -14.36 0.40
N LEU A 162 8.27 -13.41 0.85
CA LEU A 162 8.61 -12.51 1.96
C LEU A 162 8.76 -13.28 3.28
N ASN A 163 7.96 -14.31 3.51
CA ASN A 163 8.07 -15.14 4.71
C ASN A 163 9.35 -15.96 4.77
N GLN A 164 9.95 -16.33 3.65
CA GLN A 164 11.24 -17.03 3.61
C GLN A 164 12.37 -16.18 4.23
N ASN A 165 12.31 -14.86 4.08
CA ASN A 165 13.30 -13.94 4.64
C ASN A 165 13.00 -13.55 6.11
N ARG A 166 11.80 -13.82 6.60
CA ARG A 166 11.33 -13.38 7.93
C ARG A 166 12.16 -13.95 9.09
N LEU A 167 12.60 -15.20 8.98
CA LEU A 167 13.43 -15.82 10.00
C LEU A 167 14.79 -15.12 10.11
N SER A 168 15.44 -14.87 8.98
CA SER A 168 16.73 -14.16 8.92
C SER A 168 16.62 -12.75 9.52
N GLU A 169 15.57 -12.01 9.16
CA GLU A 169 15.33 -10.68 9.72
C GLU A 169 15.08 -10.71 11.24
N SER A 170 14.32 -11.70 11.72
CA SER A 170 14.04 -11.87 13.15
C SER A 170 15.32 -12.16 13.93
N LEU A 171 16.17 -13.05 13.43
CA LEU A 171 17.46 -13.37 14.03
C LEU A 171 18.40 -12.17 14.03
N THR A 172 18.48 -11.44 12.93
CA THR A 172 19.28 -10.21 12.82
C THR A 172 18.82 -9.17 13.83
N ARG A 173 17.53 -8.97 13.97
CA ARG A 173 16.93 -8.03 14.95
C ARG A 173 17.26 -8.42 16.38
N GLN A 174 17.15 -9.71 16.72
CA GLN A 174 17.53 -10.24 18.05
C GLN A 174 19.02 -10.08 18.32
N TRP A 175 19.87 -10.33 17.33
CA TRP A 175 21.30 -10.14 17.45
C TRP A 175 21.68 -8.68 17.70
N ILE A 176 21.11 -7.74 16.94
CA ILE A 176 21.33 -6.29 17.13
C ILE A 176 20.90 -5.89 18.55
N ALA A 177 19.69 -6.27 18.97
CA ALA A 177 19.17 -5.94 20.30
C ALA A 177 20.05 -6.51 21.44
N SER A 178 20.61 -7.72 21.26
CA SER A 178 21.54 -8.32 22.20
C SER A 178 22.88 -7.59 22.24
N SER A 179 23.41 -7.20 21.08
CA SER A 179 24.69 -6.49 20.95
C SER A 179 24.63 -5.10 21.56
N LEU A 180 23.53 -4.37 21.34
CA LEU A 180 23.31 -3.06 21.95
C LEU A 180 23.22 -3.13 23.48
N ARG A 181 22.56 -4.17 24.04
CA ARG A 181 22.49 -4.36 25.49
C ARG A 181 23.85 -4.69 26.14
N ARG A 182 24.77 -5.32 25.40
CA ARG A 182 26.12 -5.64 25.89
C ARG A 182 27.01 -4.40 25.95
N ASN A 183 26.80 -3.42 25.07
CA ASN A 183 27.61 -2.20 24.98
C ASN A 183 27.14 -1.08 25.95
N VAL A 184 26.13 -1.30 26.75
CA VAL A 184 25.57 -0.35 27.74
C VAL A 184 26.02 -0.70 29.19
N LYS A 185 27.01 -1.59 29.36
CA LYS A 185 27.60 -1.91 30.67
C LYS A 185 28.95 -1.26 30.84
#